data_4ca4f00c6a6e97e151e7ededab14d46c
#
_entry.id   4ca4f00c6a6e97e151e7ededab14d46c
#
_cell.length_a   1.000
_cell.length_b   1.000
_cell.length_c   1.000
_cell.angle_alpha   90.00
_cell.angle_beta   90.00
_cell.angle_gamma   90.00
#
_symmetry.space_group_name_H-M   'P 1'
#
loop_
_entity.id
_entity.type
_entity.pdbx_description
1 polymer ?
#
loop_
_entity_poly.entity_id
_entity_poly.type
_entity_poly.pdbx_seq_one_letter_code
_entity_poly.pdbx_strand_id
1 'polypeptide(L)'
;MYKRQALPGIKKSFIGSGVRYDLLLHQSKDPNTNKSTQEYTRELIARHVSGRLKVAPEHTSDRVLNIMRKPPFSQFGEFKKIFDRINREEGLRQQLIPYFISSHPGCKEEDMAELAVITKRLDFHLEQVQDFTPTPMTVATEAWYTGFHPYTLEPVFSAKTQREKLAQRQFFFWYKPEERRNIINELRRIGRTDLIDKLYGKR
;
A
#
# COMPACT_ATOMS: atom_id res chain seq x y z
N MET A 1 15.10 14.16 -13.93
CA MET A 1 13.99 14.32 -14.88
C MET A 1 14.26 15.39 -15.92
N TYR A 2 14.59 16.61 -15.53
CA TYR A 2 14.85 17.73 -16.47
C TYR A 2 15.87 17.43 -17.59
N LYS A 3 16.92 16.66 -17.30
CA LYS A 3 17.93 16.31 -18.33
C LYS A 3 17.39 15.50 -19.51
N ARG A 4 16.36 14.66 -19.30
CA ARG A 4 15.76 13.87 -20.38
C ARG A 4 14.80 14.68 -21.24
N GLN A 5 14.08 15.63 -20.65
CA GLN A 5 13.17 16.51 -21.38
C GLN A 5 13.90 17.53 -22.24
N ALA A 6 15.14 17.87 -21.88
CA ALA A 6 15.96 18.78 -22.66
C ALA A 6 16.57 18.14 -23.93
N LEU A 7 16.39 16.84 -24.13
CA LEU A 7 16.88 16.17 -25.34
C LEU A 7 15.97 16.48 -26.54
N PRO A 8 16.57 16.79 -27.72
CA PRO A 8 15.80 17.04 -28.92
C PRO A 8 14.87 15.87 -29.27
N GLY A 9 13.63 16.17 -29.62
CA GLY A 9 12.62 15.15 -30.00
C GLY A 9 11.85 14.51 -28.86
N ILE A 10 12.22 14.72 -27.58
CA ILE A 10 11.47 14.22 -26.44
C ILE A 10 10.38 15.22 -26.03
N LYS A 11 9.11 14.83 -26.23
CA LYS A 11 7.96 15.65 -25.85
C LYS A 11 7.59 15.51 -24.38
N LYS A 12 7.66 14.29 -23.80
CA LYS A 12 7.31 14.00 -22.41
C LYS A 12 8.15 12.85 -21.87
N SER A 13 8.43 12.87 -20.56
CA SER A 13 9.09 11.80 -19.83
C SER A 13 8.22 11.41 -18.66
N PHE A 14 7.80 10.14 -18.57
CA PHE A 14 6.93 9.63 -17.53
C PHE A 14 7.67 8.69 -16.58
N ILE A 15 7.19 8.62 -15.33
CA ILE A 15 7.64 7.65 -14.32
C ILE A 15 6.97 6.31 -14.61
N GLY A 16 7.77 5.28 -14.86
CA GLY A 16 7.29 3.91 -15.07
C GLY A 16 7.23 3.07 -13.79
N SER A 17 7.96 3.47 -12.73
CA SER A 17 8.01 2.79 -11.44
C SER A 17 7.18 3.50 -10.38
N GLY A 18 7.04 2.87 -9.18
CA GLY A 18 6.46 3.53 -8.02
C GLY A 18 7.33 4.64 -7.46
N VAL A 19 6.72 5.55 -6.70
CA VAL A 19 7.42 6.64 -6.00
C VAL A 19 7.45 6.39 -4.49
N ARG A 20 8.52 6.83 -3.84
CA ARG A 20 8.71 6.86 -2.40
C ARG A 20 8.02 8.10 -1.84
N TYR A 21 6.70 8.01 -1.61
CA TYR A 21 5.90 9.13 -1.11
C TYR A 21 6.33 9.59 0.29
N ASP A 22 6.88 8.71 1.10
CA ASP A 22 7.44 9.04 2.40
C ASP A 22 8.60 10.07 2.30
N LEU A 23 9.43 9.97 1.26
CA LEU A 23 10.48 10.97 1.00
C LEU A 23 9.90 12.31 0.53
N LEU A 24 8.79 12.29 -0.20
CA LEU A 24 8.10 13.50 -0.64
C LEU A 24 7.37 14.23 0.50
N LEU A 25 7.04 13.50 1.56
CA LEU A 25 6.41 14.04 2.78
C LEU A 25 7.41 14.46 3.84
N HIS A 26 8.68 14.06 3.68
CA HIS A 26 9.72 14.36 4.68
C HIS A 26 9.89 15.87 4.86
N GLN A 27 9.85 16.32 6.12
CA GLN A 27 10.11 17.70 6.48
C GLN A 27 11.56 17.88 6.91
N SER A 28 12.31 18.63 6.12
CA SER A 28 13.67 19.05 6.46
C SER A 28 13.64 20.20 7.48
N LYS A 29 14.74 20.37 8.21
CA LYS A 29 14.97 21.56 9.03
C LYS A 29 15.18 22.83 8.18
N ASP A 30 15.59 22.67 6.93
CA ASP A 30 15.77 23.78 5.99
C ASP A 30 14.47 24.06 5.21
N PRO A 31 13.88 25.27 5.38
CA PRO A 31 12.64 25.65 4.66
C PRO A 31 12.80 25.64 3.13
N ASN A 32 13.98 25.95 2.60
CA ASN A 32 14.23 25.96 1.16
C ASN A 32 14.14 24.55 0.58
N THR A 33 14.66 23.56 1.30
CA THR A 33 14.53 22.15 0.94
C THR A 33 13.05 21.72 0.91
N ASN A 34 12.25 22.12 1.91
CA ASN A 34 10.83 21.80 1.95
C ASN A 34 10.07 22.42 0.76
N LYS A 35 10.36 23.67 0.44
CA LYS A 35 9.79 24.36 -0.73
C LYS A 35 10.14 23.62 -2.02
N SER A 36 11.40 23.32 -2.23
CA SER A 36 11.88 22.58 -3.41
C SER A 36 11.23 21.18 -3.51
N THR A 37 11.02 20.49 -2.39
CA THR A 37 10.33 19.20 -2.36
C THR A 37 8.86 19.32 -2.75
N GLN A 38 8.18 20.37 -2.31
CA GLN A 38 6.79 20.64 -2.70
C GLN A 38 6.68 20.97 -4.19
N GLU A 39 7.56 21.83 -4.71
CA GLU A 39 7.63 22.16 -6.13
C GLU A 39 7.92 20.91 -6.98
N TYR A 40 8.89 20.10 -6.56
CA TYR A 40 9.20 18.83 -7.21
C TYR A 40 8.00 17.87 -7.20
N THR A 41 7.30 17.74 -6.07
CA THR A 41 6.12 16.87 -5.96
C THR A 41 5.01 17.31 -6.92
N ARG A 42 4.77 18.63 -7.01
CA ARG A 42 3.80 19.20 -7.95
C ARG A 42 4.19 18.91 -9.40
N GLU A 43 5.42 19.21 -9.78
CA GLU A 43 5.94 18.97 -11.13
C GLU A 43 5.86 17.48 -11.51
N LEU A 44 6.25 16.60 -10.59
CA LEU A 44 6.19 15.15 -10.76
C LEU A 44 4.76 14.69 -11.07
N ILE A 45 3.79 15.10 -10.27
CA ILE A 45 2.38 14.70 -10.46
C ILE A 45 1.80 15.35 -11.71
N ALA A 46 2.02 16.65 -11.91
CA ALA A 46 1.39 17.38 -13.01
C ALA A 46 1.93 16.97 -14.38
N ARG A 47 3.23 16.66 -14.51
CA ARG A 47 3.88 16.51 -15.81
C ARG A 47 4.52 15.14 -16.05
N HIS A 48 4.77 14.34 -15.03
CA HIS A 48 5.52 13.09 -15.14
C HIS A 48 4.71 11.83 -14.83
N VAL A 49 3.41 11.93 -14.58
CA VAL A 49 2.48 10.82 -14.42
C VAL A 49 1.64 10.69 -15.68
N SER A 50 1.64 9.49 -16.29
CA SER A 50 0.92 9.19 -17.52
C SER A 50 -0.55 8.79 -17.31
N GLY A 51 -1.18 9.25 -16.21
CA GLY A 51 -2.55 8.92 -15.81
C GLY A 51 -2.64 7.97 -14.62
N ARG A 52 -1.63 7.13 -14.36
CA ARG A 52 -1.62 6.18 -13.24
C ARG A 52 -0.27 6.24 -12.50
N LEU A 53 -0.31 6.55 -11.21
CA LEU A 53 0.87 6.58 -10.35
C LEU A 53 0.87 5.40 -9.40
N LYS A 54 1.87 4.54 -9.51
CA LYS A 54 2.09 3.41 -8.60
C LYS A 54 2.71 3.91 -7.29
N VAL A 55 2.18 3.42 -6.18
CA VAL A 55 2.70 3.69 -4.83
C VAL A 55 2.63 2.41 -4.00
N ALA A 56 3.52 2.26 -3.04
CA ALA A 56 3.65 1.04 -2.25
C ALA A 56 3.42 1.31 -0.76
N PRO A 57 2.14 1.47 -0.31
CA PRO A 57 1.82 1.49 1.11
C PRO A 57 2.08 0.15 1.79
N GLU A 58 2.15 -0.93 1.05
CA GLU A 58 2.44 -2.32 1.46
C GLU A 58 1.36 -2.94 2.35
N HIS A 59 0.88 -2.24 3.37
CA HIS A 59 -0.17 -2.68 4.29
C HIS A 59 -0.91 -1.48 4.92
N THR A 60 -2.04 -1.73 5.59
CA THR A 60 -2.79 -0.70 6.34
C THR A 60 -2.62 -0.81 7.86
N SER A 61 -2.11 -1.92 8.37
CA SER A 61 -1.82 -2.15 9.79
C SER A 61 -0.42 -1.63 10.12
N ASP A 62 -0.32 -0.63 10.98
CA ASP A 62 0.97 -0.07 11.42
C ASP A 62 1.82 -1.12 12.16
N ARG A 63 1.20 -2.08 12.84
CA ARG A 63 1.89 -3.21 13.46
C ARG A 63 2.64 -4.05 12.42
N VAL A 64 2.01 -4.34 11.30
CA VAL A 64 2.62 -5.08 10.17
C VAL A 64 3.67 -4.21 9.48
N LEU A 65 3.38 -2.93 9.26
CA LEU A 65 4.31 -1.97 8.65
C LEU A 65 5.59 -1.78 9.48
N ASN A 66 5.48 -1.80 10.81
CA ASN A 66 6.65 -1.74 11.69
C ASN A 66 7.58 -2.94 11.49
N ILE A 67 7.04 -4.16 11.35
CA ILE A 67 7.84 -5.36 11.06
C ILE A 67 8.46 -5.27 9.65
N MET A 68 7.73 -4.69 8.68
CA MET A 68 8.25 -4.39 7.34
C MET A 68 9.30 -3.26 7.34
N ARG A 69 9.46 -2.52 8.45
CA ARG A 69 10.28 -1.30 8.53
C ARG A 69 9.84 -0.24 7.51
N LYS A 70 8.53 -0.10 7.38
CA LYS A 70 7.87 0.87 6.49
C LYS A 70 7.22 2.00 7.30
N PRO A 71 7.02 3.17 6.69
CA PRO A 71 6.31 4.26 7.33
C PRO A 71 4.86 3.89 7.64
N PRO A 72 4.22 4.54 8.64
CA PRO A 72 2.83 4.28 9.00
C PRO A 72 1.87 4.60 7.86
N PHE A 73 0.74 3.90 7.82
CA PHE A 73 -0.26 4.05 6.75
C PHE A 73 -0.86 5.47 6.66
N SER A 74 -0.84 6.23 7.75
CA SER A 74 -1.27 7.63 7.75
C SER A 74 -0.54 8.48 6.70
N GLN A 75 0.76 8.24 6.47
CA GLN A 75 1.53 8.95 5.44
C GLN A 75 1.00 8.70 4.02
N PHE A 76 0.52 7.49 3.72
CA PHE A 76 -0.17 7.25 2.45
C PHE A 76 -1.43 8.11 2.33
N GLY A 77 -2.20 8.25 3.40
CA GLY A 77 -3.37 9.13 3.45
C GLY A 77 -3.02 10.60 3.20
N GLU A 78 -1.92 11.08 3.78
CA GLU A 78 -1.42 12.45 3.55
C GLU A 78 -0.99 12.65 2.10
N PHE A 79 -0.22 11.71 1.56
CA PHE A 79 0.18 11.77 0.16
C PHE A 79 -1.01 11.74 -0.79
N LYS A 80 -2.02 10.90 -0.52
CA LYS A 80 -3.26 10.87 -1.31
C LYS A 80 -3.97 12.22 -1.33
N LYS A 81 -4.04 12.91 -0.21
CA LYS A 81 -4.64 14.28 -0.15
C LYS A 81 -3.87 15.27 -1.03
N ILE A 82 -2.54 15.21 -1.02
CA ILE A 82 -1.68 16.06 -1.87
C ILE A 82 -1.91 15.72 -3.34
N PHE A 83 -1.91 14.44 -3.68
CA PHE A 83 -2.14 13.96 -5.05
C PHE A 83 -3.50 14.41 -5.57
N ASP A 84 -4.58 14.20 -4.81
CA ASP A 84 -5.94 14.58 -5.19
C ASP A 84 -6.08 16.11 -5.34
N ARG A 85 -5.44 16.88 -4.47
CA ARG A 85 -5.41 18.34 -4.55
C ARG A 85 -4.75 18.82 -5.84
N ILE A 86 -3.54 18.32 -6.15
CA ILE A 86 -2.81 18.70 -7.38
C ILE A 86 -3.59 18.30 -8.63
N ASN A 87 -4.20 17.11 -8.65
CA ASN A 87 -5.04 16.69 -9.76
C ASN A 87 -6.21 17.65 -10.00
N ARG A 88 -6.84 18.12 -8.94
CA ARG A 88 -7.96 19.07 -9.01
C ARG A 88 -7.50 20.44 -9.50
N GLU A 89 -6.39 20.94 -8.95
CA GLU A 89 -5.82 22.25 -9.31
C GLU A 89 -5.34 22.28 -10.77
N GLU A 90 -4.79 21.18 -11.28
CA GLU A 90 -4.25 21.07 -12.65
C GLU A 90 -5.29 20.48 -13.65
N GLY A 91 -6.55 20.25 -13.22
CA GLY A 91 -7.60 19.67 -14.08
C GLY A 91 -7.30 18.25 -14.58
N LEU A 92 -6.53 17.46 -13.80
CA LEU A 92 -6.11 16.11 -14.18
C LEU A 92 -7.09 15.04 -13.66
N ARG A 93 -7.07 13.86 -14.32
CA ARG A 93 -7.86 12.68 -13.93
C ARG A 93 -6.97 11.46 -13.70
N GLN A 94 -5.90 11.66 -12.96
CA GLN A 94 -4.95 10.59 -12.67
C GLN A 94 -5.44 9.72 -11.50
N GLN A 95 -4.93 8.48 -11.43
CA GLN A 95 -5.26 7.52 -10.39
C GLN A 95 -4.02 7.09 -9.62
N LEU A 96 -4.15 6.93 -8.30
CA LEU A 96 -3.17 6.20 -7.49
C LEU A 96 -3.45 4.70 -7.61
N ILE A 97 -2.39 3.94 -7.84
CA ILE A 97 -2.44 2.47 -7.89
C ILE A 97 -1.64 1.96 -6.70
N PRO A 98 -2.29 1.68 -5.57
CA PRO A 98 -1.62 1.20 -4.38
C PRO A 98 -1.22 -0.28 -4.54
N TYR A 99 0.00 -0.59 -4.10
CA TYR A 99 0.52 -1.95 -4.02
C TYR A 99 0.43 -2.44 -2.58
N PHE A 100 -0.14 -3.63 -2.38
CA PHE A 100 -0.30 -4.26 -1.08
C PHE A 100 0.25 -5.69 -1.07
N ILE A 101 0.73 -6.10 0.11
CA ILE A 101 1.31 -7.43 0.36
C ILE A 101 0.50 -8.13 1.45
N SER A 102 0.09 -9.39 1.21
CA SER A 102 -0.43 -10.30 2.22
C SER A 102 0.64 -11.27 2.69
N SER A 103 0.36 -11.98 3.77
CA SER A 103 1.20 -13.08 4.28
C SER A 103 2.63 -12.68 4.69
N HIS A 104 2.91 -11.38 4.84
CA HIS A 104 4.17 -10.91 5.42
C HIS A 104 4.27 -11.38 6.88
N PRO A 105 5.46 -11.69 7.40
CA PRO A 105 5.65 -11.93 8.84
C PRO A 105 4.95 -10.88 9.69
N GLY A 106 4.19 -11.34 10.68
CA GLY A 106 3.33 -10.51 11.53
C GLY A 106 1.94 -10.22 10.98
N CYS A 107 1.66 -10.46 9.71
CA CYS A 107 0.32 -10.26 9.13
C CYS A 107 -0.59 -11.43 9.45
N LYS A 108 -1.77 -11.16 10.03
CA LYS A 108 -2.83 -12.12 10.32
C LYS A 108 -4.06 -11.85 9.45
N GLU A 109 -5.03 -12.77 9.48
CA GLU A 109 -6.28 -12.61 8.73
C GLU A 109 -7.07 -11.37 9.19
N GLU A 110 -7.03 -11.02 10.47
CA GLU A 110 -7.68 -9.82 11.00
C GLU A 110 -7.11 -8.54 10.38
N ASP A 111 -5.79 -8.47 10.19
CA ASP A 111 -5.14 -7.32 9.55
C ASP A 111 -5.60 -7.17 8.10
N MET A 112 -5.76 -8.29 7.40
CA MET A 112 -6.23 -8.30 6.01
C MET A 112 -7.73 -7.96 5.91
N ALA A 113 -8.54 -8.39 6.87
CA ALA A 113 -9.94 -8.02 6.95
C ALA A 113 -10.13 -6.50 7.16
N GLU A 114 -9.32 -5.90 8.02
CA GLU A 114 -9.30 -4.44 8.21
C GLU A 114 -8.79 -3.71 6.96
N LEU A 115 -7.77 -4.24 6.29
CA LEU A 115 -7.29 -3.72 5.01
C LEU A 115 -8.42 -3.68 3.97
N ALA A 116 -9.22 -4.74 3.88
CA ALA A 116 -10.36 -4.78 2.97
C ALA A 116 -11.38 -3.66 3.25
N VAL A 117 -11.70 -3.41 4.53
CA VAL A 117 -12.60 -2.31 4.93
C VAL A 117 -12.01 -0.94 4.59
N ILE A 118 -10.71 -0.75 4.84
CA ILE A 118 -10.03 0.52 4.55
C ILE A 118 -9.98 0.77 3.04
N THR A 119 -9.63 -0.24 2.25
CA THR A 119 -9.58 -0.11 0.78
C THR A 119 -10.94 0.12 0.18
N LYS A 120 -12.01 -0.50 0.72
CA LYS A 120 -13.39 -0.18 0.35
C LYS A 120 -13.76 1.27 0.64
N ARG A 121 -13.41 1.78 1.83
CA ARG A 121 -13.70 3.16 2.21
C ARG A 121 -12.97 4.17 1.33
N LEU A 122 -11.76 3.82 0.86
CA LEU A 122 -10.96 4.64 -0.03
C LEU A 122 -11.29 4.43 -1.52
N ASP A 123 -12.26 3.57 -1.83
CA ASP A 123 -12.69 3.19 -3.19
C ASP A 123 -11.56 2.61 -4.06
N PHE A 124 -10.70 1.78 -3.45
CA PHE A 124 -9.66 1.05 -4.16
C PHE A 124 -10.10 -0.38 -4.49
N HIS A 125 -10.29 -0.66 -5.78
CA HIS A 125 -10.33 -2.03 -6.31
C HIS A 125 -8.89 -2.44 -6.64
N LEU A 126 -8.31 -3.29 -5.79
CA LEU A 126 -6.88 -3.56 -5.83
C LEU A 126 -6.48 -4.38 -7.07
N GLU A 127 -5.48 -3.88 -7.80
CA GLU A 127 -4.91 -4.53 -8.98
C GLU A 127 -3.47 -5.02 -8.74
N GLN A 128 -2.75 -4.32 -7.87
CA GLN A 128 -1.36 -4.60 -7.54
C GLN A 128 -1.29 -5.23 -6.15
N VAL A 129 -1.37 -6.56 -6.10
CA VAL A 129 -1.33 -7.34 -4.86
C VAL A 129 -0.36 -8.51 -4.99
N GLN A 130 0.30 -8.86 -3.89
CA GLN A 130 1.24 -9.97 -3.85
C GLN A 130 1.19 -10.66 -2.48
N ASP A 131 1.38 -11.98 -2.47
CA ASP A 131 1.72 -12.70 -1.25
C ASP A 131 3.21 -12.55 -0.97
N PHE A 132 3.56 -12.44 0.31
CA PHE A 132 4.96 -12.41 0.71
C PHE A 132 5.70 -13.64 0.16
N THR A 133 6.80 -13.38 -0.51
CA THR A 133 7.73 -14.39 -0.98
C THR A 133 9.07 -14.19 -0.27
N PRO A 134 9.56 -15.19 0.47
CA PRO A 134 10.86 -15.10 1.12
C PRO A 134 11.98 -14.81 0.12
N THR A 135 12.71 -13.73 0.35
CA THR A 135 13.87 -13.35 -0.45
C THR A 135 15.12 -13.52 0.40
N PRO A 136 16.14 -14.28 -0.03
CA PRO A 136 17.36 -14.48 0.74
C PRO A 136 17.98 -13.17 1.24
N MET A 137 18.62 -13.22 2.40
CA MET A 137 19.30 -12.11 3.06
C MET A 137 18.41 -10.93 3.48
N THR A 138 17.10 -11.15 3.63
CA THR A 138 16.20 -10.11 4.16
C THR A 138 15.75 -10.44 5.58
N VAL A 139 15.58 -9.40 6.42
CA VAL A 139 15.04 -9.51 7.79
C VAL A 139 13.66 -10.20 7.81
N ALA A 140 12.83 -9.91 6.82
CA ALA A 140 11.52 -10.54 6.69
C ALA A 140 11.61 -12.05 6.44
N THR A 141 12.58 -12.52 5.65
CA THR A 141 12.80 -13.95 5.40
C THR A 141 13.29 -14.65 6.66
N GLU A 142 14.17 -14.02 7.44
CA GLU A 142 14.63 -14.54 8.70
C GLU A 142 13.47 -14.69 9.70
N ALA A 143 12.64 -13.65 9.84
CA ALA A 143 11.43 -13.71 10.67
C ALA A 143 10.45 -14.78 10.19
N TRP A 144 10.26 -14.92 8.87
CA TRP A 144 9.38 -15.95 8.29
C TRP A 144 9.88 -17.36 8.59
N TYR A 145 11.18 -17.59 8.48
CA TYR A 145 11.80 -18.90 8.69
C TYR A 145 11.81 -19.30 10.16
N THR A 146 12.32 -18.41 11.02
CA THR A 146 12.53 -18.67 12.45
C THR A 146 11.25 -18.56 13.27
N GLY A 147 10.28 -17.74 12.85
CA GLY A 147 9.10 -17.40 13.65
C GLY A 147 9.38 -16.35 14.73
N PHE A 148 10.54 -15.69 14.69
CA PHE A 148 10.93 -14.66 15.65
C PHE A 148 11.39 -13.38 14.93
N HIS A 149 11.15 -12.24 15.55
CA HIS A 149 11.70 -10.99 15.07
C HIS A 149 13.22 -10.96 15.30
N PRO A 150 14.06 -10.78 14.26
CA PRO A 150 15.51 -10.97 14.37
C PRO A 150 16.21 -10.06 15.37
N TYR A 151 15.64 -8.89 15.69
CA TYR A 151 16.26 -7.94 16.62
C TYR A 151 15.66 -7.98 18.02
N THR A 152 14.35 -8.24 18.16
CA THR A 152 13.68 -8.22 19.47
C THR A 152 13.49 -9.62 20.03
N LEU A 153 13.66 -10.65 19.22
CA LEU A 153 13.41 -12.07 19.55
C LEU A 153 11.98 -12.36 19.99
N GLU A 154 11.05 -11.44 19.73
CA GLU A 154 9.63 -11.67 19.99
C GLU A 154 9.05 -12.64 18.94
N PRO A 155 8.12 -13.53 19.34
CA PRO A 155 7.45 -14.42 18.40
C PRO A 155 6.68 -13.65 17.31
N VAL A 156 6.86 -14.04 16.06
CA VAL A 156 6.19 -13.45 14.91
C VAL A 156 5.44 -14.53 14.13
N PHE A 157 4.12 -14.38 14.03
CA PHE A 157 3.32 -15.25 13.16
C PHE A 157 3.74 -15.09 11.72
N SER A 158 3.77 -16.18 10.95
CA SER A 158 4.01 -16.18 9.52
C SER A 158 3.15 -17.24 8.83
N ALA A 159 2.37 -16.82 7.85
CA ALA A 159 1.60 -17.74 7.02
C ALA A 159 2.54 -18.58 6.14
N LYS A 160 2.66 -19.87 6.45
CA LYS A 160 3.57 -20.81 5.76
C LYS A 160 2.84 -21.73 4.80
N THR A 161 1.62 -22.10 5.13
CA THR A 161 0.81 -23.00 4.33
C THR A 161 0.05 -22.27 3.23
N GLN A 162 -0.25 -22.95 2.13
CA GLN A 162 -1.09 -22.43 1.05
C GLN A 162 -2.47 -22.00 1.58
N ARG A 163 -3.05 -22.76 2.52
CA ARG A 163 -4.34 -22.42 3.14
C ARG A 163 -4.29 -21.08 3.88
N GLU A 164 -3.26 -20.86 4.70
CA GLU A 164 -3.09 -19.59 5.44
C GLU A 164 -2.90 -18.40 4.50
N LYS A 165 -2.13 -18.59 3.44
CA LYS A 165 -1.92 -17.54 2.42
C LYS A 165 -3.21 -17.19 1.70
N LEU A 166 -4.00 -18.19 1.28
CA LEU A 166 -5.28 -17.98 0.61
C LEU A 166 -6.30 -17.32 1.54
N ALA A 167 -6.33 -17.71 2.84
CA ALA A 167 -7.19 -17.11 3.84
C ALA A 167 -6.93 -15.59 4.00
N GLN A 168 -5.68 -15.17 3.87
CA GLN A 168 -5.32 -13.75 3.86
C GLN A 168 -5.61 -13.08 2.51
N ARG A 169 -5.17 -13.69 1.42
CA ARG A 169 -5.22 -13.12 0.07
C ARG A 169 -6.64 -12.78 -0.40
N GLN A 170 -7.64 -13.58 -0.05
CA GLN A 170 -9.02 -13.38 -0.48
C GLN A 170 -9.56 -11.98 -0.11
N PHE A 171 -9.10 -11.39 0.98
CA PHE A 171 -9.54 -10.06 1.43
C PHE A 171 -9.18 -8.92 0.47
N PHE A 172 -8.18 -9.09 -0.38
CA PHE A 172 -7.87 -8.13 -1.43
C PHE A 172 -9.02 -7.97 -2.44
N PHE A 173 -9.80 -9.04 -2.62
CA PHE A 173 -10.83 -9.14 -3.64
C PHE A 173 -12.25 -8.99 -3.05
N TRP A 174 -12.38 -8.24 -1.96
CA TRP A 174 -13.66 -8.02 -1.27
C TRP A 174 -14.79 -7.54 -2.21
N TYR A 175 -14.45 -6.87 -3.31
CA TYR A 175 -15.38 -6.34 -4.30
C TYR A 175 -15.88 -7.36 -5.30
N LYS A 176 -15.25 -8.54 -5.39
CA LYS A 176 -15.63 -9.60 -6.30
C LYS A 176 -16.80 -10.42 -5.72
N PRO A 177 -17.92 -10.60 -6.46
CA PRO A 177 -19.08 -11.34 -5.98
C PRO A 177 -18.76 -12.79 -5.59
N GLU A 178 -17.87 -13.45 -6.34
CA GLU A 178 -17.44 -14.82 -6.11
C GLU A 178 -16.70 -15.02 -4.79
N GLU A 179 -15.97 -14.01 -4.32
CA GLU A 179 -15.22 -14.08 -3.06
C GLU A 179 -16.08 -13.74 -1.82
N ARG A 180 -17.22 -13.13 -2.01
CA ARG A 180 -18.07 -12.64 -0.90
C ARG A 180 -18.40 -13.73 0.13
N ARG A 181 -18.80 -14.92 -0.35
CA ARG A 181 -19.17 -16.04 0.55
C ARG A 181 -17.97 -16.51 1.36
N ASN A 182 -16.83 -16.65 0.73
CA ASN A 182 -15.57 -17.08 1.36
C ASN A 182 -15.14 -16.08 2.42
N ILE A 183 -15.14 -14.79 2.11
CA ILE A 183 -14.77 -13.72 3.03
C ILE A 183 -15.73 -13.66 4.23
N ILE A 184 -17.05 -13.80 4.03
CA ILE A 184 -18.01 -13.83 5.15
C ILE A 184 -17.76 -15.03 6.06
N ASN A 185 -17.50 -16.21 5.52
CA ASN A 185 -17.18 -17.40 6.31
C ASN A 185 -15.87 -17.21 7.09
N GLU A 186 -14.88 -16.61 6.47
CA GLU A 186 -13.60 -16.32 7.12
C GLU A 186 -13.75 -15.30 8.25
N LEU A 187 -14.51 -14.22 8.03
CA LEU A 187 -14.82 -13.22 9.07
C LEU A 187 -15.53 -13.84 10.29
N ARG A 188 -16.43 -14.79 10.05
CA ARG A 188 -17.09 -15.55 11.13
C ARG A 188 -16.09 -16.44 11.87
N ARG A 189 -15.21 -17.13 11.13
CA ARG A 189 -14.19 -18.02 11.68
C ARG A 189 -13.22 -17.29 12.62
N ILE A 190 -12.79 -16.09 12.21
CA ILE A 190 -11.88 -15.25 13.01
C ILE A 190 -12.58 -14.36 14.04
N GLY A 191 -13.91 -14.48 14.19
CA GLY A 191 -14.70 -13.71 15.17
C GLY A 191 -14.89 -12.22 14.83
N ARG A 192 -14.64 -11.81 13.57
CA ARG A 192 -14.76 -10.42 13.13
C ARG A 192 -16.03 -10.15 12.33
N THR A 193 -17.16 -10.60 12.90
CA THR A 193 -18.48 -10.37 12.29
C THR A 193 -18.84 -8.88 12.17
N ASP A 194 -18.26 -8.02 13.00
CA ASP A 194 -18.38 -6.57 12.93
C ASP A 194 -17.94 -5.98 11.58
N LEU A 195 -17.07 -6.67 10.85
CA LEU A 195 -16.58 -6.23 9.54
C LEU A 195 -17.50 -6.67 8.39
N ILE A 196 -18.40 -7.61 8.61
CA ILE A 196 -19.33 -8.06 7.57
C ILE A 196 -20.23 -6.90 7.11
N ASP A 197 -20.82 -6.17 8.07
CA ASP A 197 -21.66 -5.02 7.75
C ASP A 197 -20.87 -3.87 7.12
N LYS A 198 -19.63 -3.65 7.55
CA LYS A 198 -18.74 -2.65 6.95
C LYS A 198 -18.38 -2.98 5.50
N LEU A 199 -18.20 -4.26 5.18
CA LEU A 199 -17.88 -4.71 3.83
C LEU A 199 -19.13 -4.88 2.95
N TYR A 200 -20.22 -5.42 3.48
CA TYR A 200 -21.34 -5.90 2.68
C TYR A 200 -22.71 -5.38 3.11
N GLY A 201 -22.79 -4.62 4.20
CA GLY A 201 -24.01 -3.94 4.63
C GLY A 201 -24.49 -2.93 3.57
N LYS A 202 -25.80 -2.70 3.49
CA LYS A 202 -26.36 -1.63 2.66
C LYS A 202 -25.87 -0.28 3.19
N ARG A 203 -25.40 0.57 2.27
CA ARG A 203 -25.16 2.00 2.55
C ARG A 203 -26.47 2.72 2.79
#